data_344d52e826f5b89aac3635468c93e9ae
#
_entry.id   344d52e826f5b89aac3635468c93e9ae
#
_cell.length_a   1.000
_cell.length_b   1.000
_cell.length_c   1.000
_cell.angle_alpha   90.00
_cell.angle_beta   90.00
_cell.angle_gamma   90.00
#
_symmetry.space_group_name_H-M   'P 1'
#
loop_
_entity.id
_entity.type
_entity.pdbx_description
1 polymer ?
#
loop_
_entity_poly.entity_id
_entity_poly.type
_entity_poly.pdbx_seq_one_letter_code
_entity_poly.pdbx_strand_id
1 'polypeptide(L)'
;EPKTWMPSSATDGERHEFKTSGIGWDRDKIVVAEIREVGPHPNADRLTLLDLYDGQQTQTVLTGAPNIFHLKGTGKLAKPLKVAYAKEGSTIYDGHADGLVLTTLKRAKIRGVESYSMVASEKELGISEEHDGIIILDDDAPVGMPLVDYMGDAVLDISILPNMARNANVIGVARELAALTGRPLKKPVIDHYWQTETGWP
;
A
#
# COMPACT_ATOMS: atom_id res chain seq x y z
N GLU A 1 -12.94 5.46 3.01
CA GLU A 1 -14.10 4.54 3.05
C GLU A 1 -14.36 4.05 1.64
N PRO A 2 -14.36 2.73 1.37
CA PRO A 2 -14.80 2.23 0.10
C PRO A 2 -16.26 2.69 -0.07
N LYS A 3 -16.52 3.48 -1.09
CA LYS A 3 -17.91 3.84 -1.44
C LYS A 3 -18.63 2.55 -1.76
N THR A 4 -19.48 2.11 -0.87
CA THR A 4 -20.40 1.00 -1.12
C THR A 4 -21.29 1.40 -2.29
N TRP A 5 -20.98 0.87 -3.48
CA TRP A 5 -21.86 1.00 -4.62
C TRP A 5 -23.02 0.05 -4.44
N MET A 6 -24.22 0.58 -4.38
CA MET A 6 -25.45 -0.19 -4.41
C MET A 6 -26.18 0.10 -5.72
N PRO A 7 -26.68 -0.94 -6.42
CA PRO A 7 -27.62 -0.72 -7.50
C PRO A 7 -28.86 0.00 -6.95
N SER A 8 -29.37 0.97 -7.67
CA SER A 8 -30.58 1.74 -7.30
C SER A 8 -31.86 0.90 -7.17
N SER A 9 -31.82 -0.38 -7.48
CA SER A 9 -32.89 -1.35 -7.40
C SER A 9 -32.80 -2.33 -6.23
N ALA A 10 -31.81 -2.21 -5.34
CA ALA A 10 -31.74 -3.06 -4.15
C ALA A 10 -32.87 -2.67 -3.18
N THR A 11 -33.82 -3.56 -2.97
CA THR A 11 -34.82 -3.42 -1.93
C THR A 11 -34.18 -3.54 -0.56
N ASP A 12 -34.68 -2.83 0.44
CA ASP A 12 -34.13 -2.65 1.79
C ASP A 12 -33.83 -3.93 2.59
N GLY A 13 -34.09 -5.11 2.05
CA GLY A 13 -33.88 -6.42 2.67
C GLY A 13 -32.62 -7.18 2.20
N GLU A 14 -31.94 -6.73 1.16
CA GLU A 14 -30.79 -7.43 0.56
C GLU A 14 -29.47 -6.64 0.69
N ARG A 15 -29.15 -6.19 1.89
CA ARG A 15 -27.84 -5.62 2.15
C ARG A 15 -26.81 -6.74 2.25
N HIS A 16 -26.05 -6.95 1.20
CA HIS A 16 -24.82 -7.72 1.31
C HIS A 16 -23.78 -6.88 2.06
N GLU A 17 -23.47 -7.27 3.29
CA GLU A 17 -22.38 -6.66 4.05
C GLU A 17 -21.05 -7.08 3.41
N PHE A 18 -20.36 -6.13 2.81
CA PHE A 18 -18.97 -6.34 2.43
C PHE A 18 -18.11 -6.19 3.70
N LYS A 19 -17.49 -7.28 4.12
CA LYS A 19 -16.45 -7.22 5.14
C LYS A 19 -15.15 -6.81 4.45
N THR A 20 -14.67 -5.62 4.76
CA THR A 20 -13.32 -5.22 4.39
C THR A 20 -12.38 -5.62 5.53
N SER A 21 -11.32 -6.36 5.23
CA SER A 21 -10.22 -6.61 6.16
C SER A 21 -9.01 -5.75 5.73
N GLY A 22 -8.28 -5.26 6.71
CA GLY A 22 -7.14 -4.38 6.46
C GLY A 22 -7.47 -2.89 6.50
N ILE A 23 -6.43 -2.08 6.38
CA ILE A 23 -6.55 -0.63 6.31
C ILE A 23 -6.59 -0.16 4.86
N GLY A 24 -7.46 0.81 4.59
CA GLY A 24 -7.36 1.58 3.35
C GLY A 24 -6.23 2.61 3.48
N TRP A 25 -5.27 2.60 2.57
CA TRP A 25 -4.23 3.63 2.56
C TRP A 25 -4.81 4.96 2.13
N ASP A 26 -4.69 5.96 3.01
CA ASP A 26 -5.14 7.33 2.75
C ASP A 26 -4.34 7.93 1.58
N ARG A 27 -5.03 8.29 0.52
CA ARG A 27 -4.43 8.79 -0.73
C ARG A 27 -3.61 10.06 -0.57
N ASP A 28 -4.00 10.89 0.38
CA ASP A 28 -3.35 12.20 0.60
C ASP A 28 -2.21 12.11 1.61
N LYS A 29 -2.21 11.04 2.43
CA LYS A 29 -1.29 10.91 3.56
C LYS A 29 -0.27 9.79 3.42
N ILE A 30 -0.56 8.74 2.63
CA ILE A 30 0.38 7.65 2.40
C ILE A 30 0.81 7.70 0.94
N VAL A 31 2.05 8.14 0.72
CA VAL A 31 2.56 8.48 -0.61
C VAL A 31 3.95 7.91 -0.86
N VAL A 32 4.35 7.87 -2.12
CA VAL A 32 5.74 7.62 -2.52
C VAL A 32 6.57 8.85 -2.18
N ALA A 33 7.69 8.67 -1.49
CA ALA A 33 8.64 9.73 -1.21
C ALA A 33 10.07 9.30 -1.53
N GLU A 34 11.00 10.22 -1.51
CA GLU A 34 12.42 9.92 -1.71
C GLU A 34 13.27 10.42 -0.56
N ILE A 35 14.16 9.55 -0.08
CA ILE A 35 15.22 9.90 0.86
C ILE A 35 16.38 10.48 0.07
N ARG A 36 16.76 11.73 0.36
CA ARG A 36 17.86 12.46 -0.30
C ARG A 36 19.13 12.46 0.51
N GLU A 37 19.00 12.48 1.84
CA GLU A 37 20.13 12.50 2.76
C GLU A 37 19.85 11.62 3.97
N VAL A 38 20.92 10.99 4.49
CA VAL A 38 20.86 10.11 5.66
C VAL A 38 21.90 10.57 6.67
N GLY A 39 21.43 11.10 7.80
CA GLY A 39 22.26 11.62 8.87
C GLY A 39 22.15 10.84 10.18
N PRO A 40 23.13 11.01 11.07
CA PRO A 40 23.07 10.43 12.41
C PRO A 40 22.11 11.23 13.29
N HIS A 41 21.41 10.53 14.21
CA HIS A 41 20.65 11.21 15.25
C HIS A 41 21.60 11.75 16.34
N PRO A 42 21.43 13.01 16.81
CA PRO A 42 22.38 13.62 17.75
C PRO A 42 22.45 12.94 19.12
N ASN A 43 21.35 12.30 19.54
CA ASN A 43 21.21 11.74 20.91
C ASN A 43 20.83 10.26 20.92
N ALA A 44 20.98 9.53 19.80
CA ALA A 44 20.59 8.13 19.72
C ALA A 44 21.35 7.36 18.63
N ASP A 45 22.17 6.40 19.05
CA ASP A 45 22.98 5.62 18.11
C ASP A 45 22.16 4.69 17.21
N ARG A 46 20.99 4.26 17.64
CA ARG A 46 20.10 3.35 16.89
C ARG A 46 19.09 4.07 16.02
N LEU A 47 19.10 5.40 16.00
CA LEU A 47 18.19 6.19 15.20
C LEU A 47 18.95 6.93 14.10
N THR A 48 18.25 7.14 13.01
CA THR A 48 18.76 7.80 11.80
C THR A 48 17.80 8.92 11.41
N LEU A 49 18.34 10.06 11.01
CA LEU A 49 17.58 11.17 10.46
C LEU A 49 17.62 11.09 8.93
N LEU A 50 16.47 11.21 8.34
CA LEU A 50 16.28 11.20 6.90
C LEU A 50 15.84 12.58 6.44
N ASP A 51 16.50 13.13 5.45
CA ASP A 51 15.96 14.24 4.66
C ASP A 51 15.11 13.62 3.53
N LEU A 52 13.81 13.78 3.64
CA LEU A 52 12.81 13.11 2.82
C LEU A 52 11.96 14.13 2.07
N TYR A 53 11.83 13.94 0.76
CA TYR A 53 11.00 14.76 -0.12
C TYR A 53 9.77 13.99 -0.59
N ASP A 54 8.59 14.55 -0.39
CA ASP A 54 7.30 13.91 -0.67
C ASP A 54 6.62 14.38 -1.98
N GLY A 55 7.37 15.07 -2.83
CA GLY A 55 6.85 15.66 -4.07
C GLY A 55 6.43 17.12 -3.91
N GLN A 56 6.22 17.60 -2.67
CA GLN A 56 5.80 18.98 -2.37
C GLN A 56 6.78 19.70 -1.45
N GLN A 57 7.21 19.02 -0.39
CA GLN A 57 8.08 19.58 0.63
C GLN A 57 9.13 18.58 1.09
N THR A 58 10.20 19.11 1.65
CA THR A 58 11.23 18.31 2.31
C THR A 58 11.01 18.32 3.81
N GLN A 59 11.12 17.15 4.43
CA GLN A 59 10.94 16.97 5.87
C GLN A 59 12.03 16.08 6.46
N THR A 60 12.36 16.35 7.72
CA THR A 60 13.21 15.44 8.50
C THR A 60 12.35 14.36 9.13
N VAL A 61 12.65 13.12 8.81
CA VAL A 61 11.96 11.93 9.33
C VAL A 61 12.91 11.09 10.13
N LEU A 62 12.43 10.61 11.27
CA LEU A 62 13.19 9.75 12.16
C LEU A 62 12.86 8.28 11.89
N THR A 63 13.89 7.43 11.85
CA THR A 63 13.68 5.98 11.71
C THR A 63 14.72 5.19 12.49
N GLY A 64 14.33 4.00 12.94
CA GLY A 64 15.22 2.99 13.52
C GLY A 64 15.43 1.80 12.59
N ALA A 65 15.02 1.89 11.32
CA ALA A 65 15.02 0.77 10.39
C ALA A 65 16.44 0.23 10.11
N PRO A 66 16.70 -1.05 10.35
CA PRO A 66 18.04 -1.62 10.19
C PRO A 66 18.49 -1.71 8.73
N ASN A 67 17.57 -1.86 7.79
CA ASN A 67 17.90 -2.03 6.38
C ASN A 67 18.53 -0.79 5.72
N ILE A 68 18.41 0.40 6.32
CA ILE A 68 19.09 1.62 5.86
C ILE A 68 20.19 2.08 6.81
N PHE A 69 20.45 1.35 7.88
CA PHE A 69 21.42 1.74 8.89
C PHE A 69 22.86 1.85 8.33
N HIS A 70 23.19 1.07 7.31
CA HIS A 70 24.48 1.14 6.60
C HIS A 70 24.72 2.48 5.88
N LEU A 71 23.65 3.27 5.63
CA LEU A 71 23.72 4.60 5.03
C LEU A 71 23.89 5.71 6.06
N LYS A 72 23.87 5.38 7.36
CA LYS A 72 24.01 6.36 8.43
C LYS A 72 25.32 7.12 8.32
N GLY A 73 25.23 8.45 8.23
CA GLY A 73 26.40 9.31 8.13
C GLY A 73 26.97 9.46 6.72
N THR A 74 26.38 8.84 5.70
CA THR A 74 26.81 9.06 4.31
C THR A 74 26.44 10.46 3.81
N GLY A 75 25.55 11.17 4.54
CA GLY A 75 25.03 12.46 4.11
C GLY A 75 24.15 12.34 2.87
N LYS A 76 24.38 13.19 1.89
CA LYS A 76 23.60 13.21 0.65
C LYS A 76 23.85 11.95 -0.17
N LEU A 77 22.77 11.25 -0.52
CA LEU A 77 22.83 10.05 -1.33
C LEU A 77 23.14 10.39 -2.79
N ALA A 78 24.02 9.62 -3.42
CA ALA A 78 24.30 9.75 -4.86
C ALA A 78 23.05 9.43 -5.70
N LYS A 79 22.22 8.52 -5.21
CA LYS A 79 20.92 8.16 -5.77
C LYS A 79 19.89 8.16 -4.65
N PRO A 80 18.83 8.99 -4.73
CA PRO A 80 17.76 8.99 -3.76
C PRO A 80 17.07 7.63 -3.68
N LEU A 81 16.68 7.20 -2.47
CA LEU A 81 15.92 5.98 -2.26
C LEU A 81 14.42 6.29 -2.25
N LYS A 82 13.66 5.57 -3.04
CA LYS A 82 12.20 5.66 -3.05
C LYS A 82 11.62 4.78 -1.94
N VAL A 83 10.67 5.33 -1.18
CA VAL A 83 10.12 4.68 0.02
C VAL A 83 8.64 4.95 0.17
N ALA A 84 7.96 4.08 0.93
CA ALA A 84 6.61 4.31 1.38
C ALA A 84 6.62 5.29 2.57
N TYR A 85 5.93 6.40 2.44
CA TYR A 85 5.93 7.48 3.42
C TYR A 85 4.53 7.77 3.95
N ALA A 86 4.38 7.75 5.27
CA ALA A 86 3.16 8.07 5.99
C ALA A 86 3.28 9.43 6.67
N LYS A 87 2.42 10.38 6.29
CA LYS A 87 2.36 11.74 6.83
C LYS A 87 1.64 11.79 8.19
N GLU A 88 1.73 12.91 8.87
CA GLU A 88 0.97 13.19 10.10
C GLU A 88 -0.52 12.93 9.91
N GLY A 89 -1.13 12.25 10.87
CA GLY A 89 -2.54 11.89 10.84
C GLY A 89 -2.88 10.69 9.97
N SER A 90 -1.89 9.98 9.40
CA SER A 90 -2.12 8.69 8.76
C SER A 90 -2.55 7.65 9.78
N THR A 91 -3.47 6.77 9.39
CA THR A 91 -3.80 5.57 10.14
C THR A 91 -3.03 4.40 9.56
N ILE A 92 -2.24 3.75 10.39
CA ILE A 92 -1.39 2.60 10.06
C ILE A 92 -1.50 1.55 11.16
N TYR A 93 -0.90 0.40 10.99
CA TYR A 93 -0.72 -0.56 12.08
C TYR A 93 0.49 -0.18 12.95
N ASP A 94 0.41 -0.49 14.24
CA ASP A 94 1.56 -0.35 15.14
C ASP A 94 2.54 -1.50 14.89
N GLY A 95 3.73 -1.16 14.36
CA GLY A 95 4.78 -2.14 14.05
C GLY A 95 5.29 -2.92 15.26
N HIS A 96 5.14 -2.37 16.49
CA HIS A 96 5.62 -2.98 17.71
C HIS A 96 4.56 -3.76 18.50
N ALA A 97 3.29 -3.60 18.14
CA ALA A 97 2.21 -4.34 18.80
C ALA A 97 2.10 -5.77 18.26
N ASP A 98 1.67 -6.68 19.13
CA ASP A 98 1.28 -8.02 18.69
C ASP A 98 -0.04 -7.96 17.92
N GLY A 99 -0.03 -8.48 16.69
CA GLY A 99 -1.18 -8.48 15.78
C GLY A 99 -1.45 -7.13 15.12
N LEU A 100 -2.66 -6.97 14.60
CA LEU A 100 -3.09 -5.83 13.80
C LEU A 100 -3.73 -4.74 14.65
N VAL A 101 -2.94 -3.94 15.34
CA VAL A 101 -3.39 -2.82 16.18
C VAL A 101 -3.27 -1.51 15.41
N LEU A 102 -4.40 -0.84 15.17
CA LEU A 102 -4.41 0.44 14.46
C LEU A 102 -3.89 1.57 15.35
N THR A 103 -3.06 2.40 14.76
CA THR A 103 -2.56 3.64 15.37
C THR A 103 -2.64 4.80 14.38
N THR A 104 -2.73 6.02 14.91
CA THR A 104 -2.69 7.23 14.10
C THR A 104 -1.41 7.98 14.40
N LEU A 105 -0.66 8.35 13.38
CA LEU A 105 0.58 9.11 13.52
C LEU A 105 0.30 10.51 14.08
N LYS A 106 0.86 10.79 15.25
CA LYS A 106 0.75 12.07 15.95
C LYS A 106 2.13 12.65 16.16
N ARG A 107 2.19 13.97 16.28
CA ARG A 107 3.42 14.65 16.69
C ARG A 107 3.92 14.10 18.02
N ALA A 108 5.15 13.65 17.99
CA ALA A 108 5.88 13.21 19.17
C ALA A 108 7.30 13.80 19.15
N LYS A 109 7.86 14.03 20.31
CA LYS A 109 9.26 14.40 20.44
C LYS A 109 10.06 13.18 20.86
N ILE A 110 10.87 12.65 19.95
CA ILE A 110 11.68 11.46 20.20
C ILE A 110 13.12 11.89 20.41
N ARG A 111 13.62 11.75 21.64
CA ARG A 111 14.99 12.11 22.05
C ARG A 111 15.45 13.52 21.61
N GLY A 112 14.51 14.47 21.61
CA GLY A 112 14.79 15.87 21.28
C GLY A 112 14.45 16.28 19.86
N VAL A 113 14.20 15.35 18.95
CA VAL A 113 13.78 15.61 17.57
C VAL A 113 12.26 15.40 17.45
N GLU A 114 11.59 16.33 16.79
CA GLU A 114 10.17 16.19 16.47
C GLU A 114 9.97 15.13 15.40
N SER A 115 9.07 14.21 15.63
CA SER A 115 8.65 13.18 14.68
C SER A 115 7.13 13.15 14.63
N TYR A 116 6.56 13.30 13.45
CA TYR A 116 5.12 13.29 13.23
C TYR A 116 4.72 12.50 11.97
N SER A 117 5.70 11.96 11.30
CA SER A 117 5.57 11.16 10.09
C SER A 117 6.60 10.04 10.12
N MET A 118 6.45 9.05 9.27
CA MET A 118 7.38 7.93 9.22
C MET A 118 7.52 7.33 7.82
N VAL A 119 8.64 6.68 7.61
CA VAL A 119 8.83 5.73 6.51
C VAL A 119 8.34 4.37 6.98
N ALA A 120 7.44 3.75 6.22
CA ALA A 120 6.68 2.60 6.67
C ALA A 120 7.34 1.26 6.30
N SER A 121 7.16 0.28 7.18
CA SER A 121 7.40 -1.14 6.93
C SER A 121 6.18 -1.83 6.33
N GLU A 122 6.33 -3.07 5.90
CA GLU A 122 5.22 -3.87 5.38
C GLU A 122 4.15 -4.12 6.44
N LYS A 123 4.55 -4.37 7.69
CA LYS A 123 3.63 -4.59 8.80
C LYS A 123 2.78 -3.36 9.09
N GLU A 124 3.38 -2.17 9.11
CA GLU A 124 2.68 -0.91 9.35
C GLU A 124 1.65 -0.58 8.27
N LEU A 125 1.88 -1.05 7.05
CA LEU A 125 0.93 -0.93 5.94
C LEU A 125 -0.04 -2.12 5.84
N GLY A 126 0.13 -3.16 6.64
CA GLY A 126 -0.72 -4.34 6.64
C GLY A 126 -0.51 -5.26 5.44
N ILE A 127 0.67 -5.22 4.83
CA ILE A 127 1.05 -6.07 3.69
C ILE A 127 1.50 -7.44 4.18
N SER A 128 2.37 -7.46 5.20
CA SER A 128 2.90 -8.69 5.81
C SER A 128 3.18 -8.48 7.30
N GLU A 129 3.73 -9.48 7.98
CA GLU A 129 4.18 -9.37 9.38
C GLU A 129 5.62 -8.81 9.50
N GLU A 130 6.28 -8.51 8.38
CA GLU A 130 7.66 -8.02 8.35
C GLU A 130 7.73 -6.56 8.81
N HIS A 131 8.53 -6.29 9.85
CA HIS A 131 8.70 -4.96 10.42
C HIS A 131 10.15 -4.53 10.63
N ASP A 132 11.11 -5.39 10.25
CA ASP A 132 12.53 -5.14 10.51
C ASP A 132 13.15 -4.07 9.60
N GLY A 133 12.41 -3.60 8.61
CA GLY A 133 12.89 -2.57 7.70
C GLY A 133 11.78 -1.75 7.06
N ILE A 134 12.17 -0.64 6.45
CA ILE A 134 11.25 0.16 5.64
C ILE A 134 11.12 -0.43 4.25
N ILE A 135 9.98 -0.17 3.60
CA ILE A 135 9.77 -0.54 2.20
C ILE A 135 10.60 0.36 1.30
N ILE A 136 11.50 -0.26 0.54
CA ILE A 136 12.24 0.40 -0.54
C ILE A 136 11.55 0.06 -1.84
N LEU A 137 11.09 1.10 -2.56
CA LEU A 137 10.39 0.99 -3.81
C LEU A 137 11.37 1.01 -5.01
N ASP A 138 10.87 0.70 -6.18
CA ASP A 138 11.65 0.78 -7.41
C ASP A 138 12.12 2.22 -7.68
N ASP A 139 13.24 2.34 -8.37
CA ASP A 139 13.90 3.62 -8.65
C ASP A 139 13.02 4.59 -9.45
N ASP A 140 12.14 4.07 -10.28
CA ASP A 140 11.21 4.80 -11.14
C ASP A 140 9.88 5.14 -10.46
N ALA A 141 9.68 4.75 -9.19
CA ALA A 141 8.48 5.08 -8.43
C ALA A 141 8.24 6.59 -8.41
N PRO A 142 7.08 7.08 -8.87
CA PRO A 142 6.80 8.51 -8.99
C PRO A 142 6.62 9.17 -7.62
N VAL A 143 7.52 10.08 -7.26
CA VAL A 143 7.45 10.81 -6.00
C VAL A 143 6.19 11.66 -5.91
N GLY A 144 5.51 11.60 -4.75
CA GLY A 144 4.25 12.28 -4.50
C GLY A 144 3.02 11.50 -4.96
N MET A 145 3.19 10.39 -5.67
CA MET A 145 2.06 9.52 -6.03
C MET A 145 1.47 8.88 -4.79
N PRO A 146 0.13 8.84 -4.65
CA PRO A 146 -0.51 8.05 -3.60
C PRO A 146 -0.04 6.60 -3.66
N LEU A 147 0.40 6.04 -2.53
CA LEU A 147 0.96 4.68 -2.49
C LEU A 147 -0.05 3.63 -2.99
N VAL A 148 -1.35 3.85 -2.74
CA VAL A 148 -2.42 2.99 -3.21
C VAL A 148 -2.52 2.91 -4.74
N ASP A 149 -2.09 3.94 -5.45
CA ASP A 149 -2.07 3.94 -6.93
C ASP A 149 -0.80 3.28 -7.48
N TYR A 150 0.27 3.27 -6.70
CA TYR A 150 1.54 2.67 -7.11
C TYR A 150 1.57 1.16 -6.85
N MET A 151 1.19 0.72 -5.65
CA MET A 151 1.30 -0.68 -5.25
C MET A 151 0.06 -1.23 -4.52
N GLY A 152 -1.03 -0.46 -4.46
CA GLY A 152 -2.26 -0.93 -3.84
C GLY A 152 -2.93 -2.00 -4.68
N ASP A 153 -3.52 -2.99 -4.01
CA ASP A 153 -4.30 -4.05 -4.62
C ASP A 153 -5.58 -4.30 -3.81
N ALA A 154 -6.51 -5.02 -4.41
CA ALA A 154 -7.75 -5.42 -3.77
C ALA A 154 -7.99 -6.92 -4.00
N VAL A 155 -7.99 -7.69 -2.92
CA VAL A 155 -8.31 -9.11 -2.93
C VAL A 155 -9.81 -9.27 -2.71
N LEU A 156 -10.49 -9.92 -3.65
CA LEU A 156 -11.90 -10.26 -3.53
C LEU A 156 -12.06 -11.74 -3.21
N ASP A 157 -12.57 -12.05 -2.03
CA ASP A 157 -13.03 -13.40 -1.69
C ASP A 157 -14.50 -13.54 -2.11
N ILE A 158 -14.76 -14.37 -3.12
CA ILE A 158 -16.07 -14.45 -3.77
C ILE A 158 -16.67 -15.82 -3.56
N SER A 159 -17.79 -15.90 -2.85
CA SER A 159 -18.59 -17.12 -2.75
C SER A 159 -19.47 -17.29 -4.00
N ILE A 160 -19.29 -18.40 -4.70
CA ILE A 160 -20.02 -18.70 -5.91
C ILE A 160 -21.09 -19.77 -5.61
N LEU A 161 -22.35 -19.39 -5.79
CA LEU A 161 -23.48 -20.32 -5.60
C LEU A 161 -23.55 -21.34 -6.77
N PRO A 162 -24.14 -22.55 -6.55
CA PRO A 162 -24.20 -23.58 -7.59
C PRO A 162 -24.90 -23.13 -8.89
N ASN A 163 -25.91 -22.27 -8.81
CA ASN A 163 -26.61 -21.71 -9.97
C ASN A 163 -25.76 -20.68 -10.75
N MET A 164 -24.64 -20.26 -10.19
CA MET A 164 -23.71 -19.28 -10.77
C MET A 164 -22.35 -19.91 -11.15
N ALA A 165 -22.33 -21.23 -11.37
CA ALA A 165 -21.09 -21.97 -11.69
C ALA A 165 -20.28 -21.37 -12.86
N ARG A 166 -20.94 -20.68 -13.79
CA ARG A 166 -20.28 -19.92 -14.86
C ARG A 166 -19.30 -18.84 -14.38
N ASN A 167 -19.43 -18.42 -13.12
CA ASN A 167 -18.58 -17.40 -12.50
C ASN A 167 -17.38 -18.00 -11.75
N ALA A 168 -17.23 -19.34 -11.75
CA ALA A 168 -16.08 -20.01 -11.13
C ALA A 168 -14.76 -19.83 -11.92
N ASN A 169 -14.56 -18.66 -12.49
CA ASN A 169 -13.33 -18.24 -13.20
C ASN A 169 -13.31 -16.72 -13.36
N VAL A 170 -12.12 -16.16 -13.62
CA VAL A 170 -11.89 -14.71 -13.73
C VAL A 170 -12.78 -14.06 -14.79
N ILE A 171 -12.96 -14.69 -15.96
CA ILE A 171 -13.77 -14.14 -17.04
C ILE A 171 -15.25 -14.13 -16.66
N GLY A 172 -15.73 -15.17 -15.98
CA GLY A 172 -17.11 -15.24 -15.49
C GLY A 172 -17.41 -14.14 -14.48
N VAL A 173 -16.55 -13.96 -13.49
CA VAL A 173 -16.64 -12.85 -12.52
C VAL A 173 -16.59 -11.50 -13.22
N ALA A 174 -15.67 -11.30 -14.14
CA ALA A 174 -15.56 -10.04 -14.89
C ALA A 174 -16.82 -9.73 -15.72
N ARG A 175 -17.45 -10.73 -16.31
CA ARG A 175 -18.73 -10.55 -17.04
C ARG A 175 -19.86 -10.12 -16.10
N GLU A 176 -19.96 -10.73 -14.93
CA GLU A 176 -20.96 -10.39 -13.93
C GLU A 176 -20.76 -8.97 -13.40
N LEU A 177 -19.52 -8.61 -13.07
CA LEU A 177 -19.18 -7.25 -12.66
C LEU A 177 -19.47 -6.23 -13.75
N ALA A 178 -19.16 -6.53 -15.01
CA ALA A 178 -19.45 -5.66 -16.14
C ALA A 178 -20.96 -5.43 -16.28
N ALA A 179 -21.78 -6.48 -16.15
CA ALA A 179 -23.23 -6.40 -16.21
C ALA A 179 -23.82 -5.58 -15.04
N LEU A 180 -23.34 -5.82 -13.81
CA LEU A 180 -23.81 -5.13 -12.61
C LEU A 180 -23.41 -3.65 -12.58
N THR A 181 -22.22 -3.31 -13.07
CA THR A 181 -21.68 -1.94 -13.01
C THR A 181 -21.93 -1.13 -14.29
N GLY A 182 -22.43 -1.74 -15.35
CA GLY A 182 -22.58 -1.10 -16.66
C GLY A 182 -21.25 -0.77 -17.36
N ARG A 183 -20.13 -1.29 -16.86
CA ARG A 183 -18.79 -1.05 -17.43
C ARG A 183 -18.49 -2.02 -18.57
N PRO A 184 -17.75 -1.59 -19.59
CA PRO A 184 -17.33 -2.47 -20.68
C PRO A 184 -16.40 -3.58 -20.19
N LEU A 185 -16.66 -4.82 -20.63
CA LEU A 185 -15.77 -5.95 -20.38
C LEU A 185 -14.51 -5.85 -21.25
N LYS A 186 -13.34 -5.77 -20.62
CA LYS A 186 -12.05 -5.95 -21.29
C LYS A 186 -11.74 -7.44 -21.33
N LYS A 187 -11.87 -8.06 -22.49
CA LYS A 187 -11.50 -9.46 -22.65
C LYS A 187 -9.97 -9.59 -22.69
N PRO A 188 -9.37 -10.56 -21.97
CA PRO A 188 -7.94 -10.85 -22.13
C PRO A 188 -7.68 -11.32 -23.57
N VAL A 189 -6.57 -10.89 -24.13
CA VAL A 189 -6.05 -11.48 -25.38
C VAL A 189 -5.54 -12.87 -24.98
N ILE A 190 -6.26 -13.90 -25.35
CA ILE A 190 -5.82 -15.30 -25.18
C ILE A 190 -4.97 -15.60 -26.39
N ASP A 191 -3.65 -15.60 -26.22
CA ASP A 191 -2.75 -16.13 -27.25
C ASP A 191 -3.09 -17.60 -27.43
N HIS A 192 -3.48 -17.98 -28.62
CA HIS A 192 -3.81 -19.36 -29.00
C HIS A 192 -2.56 -20.24 -29.13
N TYR A 193 -1.59 -20.05 -28.25
CA TYR A 193 -0.35 -20.84 -28.25
C TYR A 193 -0.59 -22.35 -28.12
N TRP A 194 -1.75 -22.73 -27.58
CA TRP A 194 -2.15 -24.13 -27.42
C TRP A 194 -2.73 -24.80 -28.67
N GLN A 195 -3.05 -24.04 -29.72
CA GLN A 195 -3.71 -24.59 -30.92
C GLN A 195 -2.75 -24.98 -32.03
N THR A 196 -1.46 -24.69 -31.91
CA THR A 196 -0.51 -24.88 -33.02
C THR A 196 0.38 -26.12 -32.91
N GLU A 197 0.48 -26.77 -31.73
CA GLU A 197 1.43 -27.89 -31.56
C GLU A 197 0.83 -29.22 -31.12
N THR A 198 -0.38 -29.27 -30.65
CA THR A 198 -1.04 -30.54 -30.32
C THR A 198 -2.38 -30.58 -31.02
N GLY A 199 -2.40 -31.26 -32.16
CA GLY A 199 -3.64 -31.62 -32.81
C GLY A 199 -4.51 -32.45 -31.88
N TRP A 200 -5.36 -31.77 -31.10
CA TRP A 200 -6.49 -32.43 -30.45
C TRP A 200 -7.56 -32.66 -31.53
N PRO A 201 -8.10 -33.89 -31.58
CA PRO A 201 -9.13 -34.25 -32.55
C PRO A 201 -10.41 -33.45 -32.35
#